data_e66de4cbe8d73f180104d27d68337df2
#
_entry.id   e66de4cbe8d73f180104d27d68337df2
#
_cell.length_a   1.000
_cell.length_b   1.000
_cell.length_c   1.000
_cell.angle_alpha   90.00
_cell.angle_beta   90.00
_cell.angle_gamma   90.00
#
_symmetry.space_group_name_H-M   'P 1'
#
loop_
_entity.id
_entity.type
_entity.pdbx_description
1 polymer ?
#
loop_
_entity_poly.entity_id
_entity_poly.type
_entity_poly.pdbx_seq_one_letter_code
_entity_poly.pdbx_strand_id
1 'polypeptide(L)'
;MRINKNILLLSSAFMFIFFAFGSVERYITTFFSEQGFSNVGFYSLILIYVFFTITNPWVTGFISKYGAKKSMMLGTIMYGFFIISVSINSINLVYVSSALLGISAVLLWVGQSSYLIKASNKENFGANAGIFTTLLFLGSGIGTPLLGFLIKLLSFRLSFLIYSILPFVSIVLLSRLYDFKTEAKAKNFKSILIVFKNTVALKLASTWFALSFVLGLAIGIIPIDITRTLGIVYVGILISAFSIVPLFASYISGKTSDKFGRKNIIKLSYTLLLIGLGLLYLSGTISLVLGIIILALSFTMLRTMTFALLGDIASKNNLETLTSFFWMMTTIGTVFALLLSTLIKTHTTIYLISFIIGTILFISKLSILRFSLDSIKQKLAKEIN
;
A
#
# COMPACT_ATOMS: atom_id res chain seq x y z
N MET A 1 -0.56 -29.09 -8.83
CA MET A 1 0.55 -28.11 -8.96
C MET A 1 1.33 -28.07 -7.64
N ARG A 2 2.60 -28.51 -7.61
CA ARG A 2 3.42 -28.41 -6.36
C ARG A 2 3.81 -26.95 -6.18
N ILE A 3 3.35 -26.34 -5.08
CA ILE A 3 3.73 -24.96 -4.72
C ILE A 3 5.24 -24.96 -4.43
N ASN A 4 5.96 -24.00 -5.00
CA ASN A 4 7.39 -23.83 -4.75
C ASN A 4 7.60 -23.47 -3.26
N LYS A 5 8.40 -24.27 -2.55
CA LYS A 5 8.71 -24.09 -1.13
C LYS A 5 9.22 -22.67 -0.81
N ASN A 6 10.04 -22.09 -1.67
CA ASN A 6 10.55 -20.73 -1.50
C ASN A 6 9.45 -19.67 -1.60
N ILE A 7 8.47 -19.86 -2.50
CA ILE A 7 7.32 -18.96 -2.62
C ILE A 7 6.46 -19.04 -1.36
N LEU A 8 6.21 -20.24 -0.86
CA LEU A 8 5.43 -20.41 0.38
C LEU A 8 6.12 -19.77 1.58
N LEU A 9 7.43 -19.98 1.76
CA LEU A 9 8.23 -19.36 2.83
C LEU A 9 8.22 -17.84 2.75
N LEU A 10 8.43 -17.27 1.55
CA LEU A 10 8.37 -15.84 1.30
C LEU A 10 6.98 -15.28 1.67
N SER A 11 5.94 -15.91 1.15
CA SER A 11 4.55 -15.46 1.35
C SER A 11 4.13 -15.55 2.82
N SER A 12 4.52 -16.63 3.52
CA SER A 12 4.26 -16.79 4.96
C SER A 12 5.01 -15.76 5.79
N ALA A 13 6.26 -15.44 5.45
CA ALA A 13 7.01 -14.40 6.13
C ALA A 13 6.30 -13.04 6.01
N PHE A 14 5.87 -12.67 4.80
CA PHE A 14 5.11 -11.45 4.59
C PHE A 14 3.73 -11.47 5.27
N MET A 15 3.06 -12.62 5.32
CA MET A 15 1.83 -12.79 6.08
C MET A 15 2.04 -12.39 7.55
N PHE A 16 3.10 -12.88 8.22
CA PHE A 16 3.37 -12.53 9.62
C PHE A 16 3.82 -11.08 9.81
N ILE A 17 4.65 -10.54 8.89
CA ILE A 17 5.04 -9.12 8.94
C ILE A 17 3.80 -8.23 8.87
N PHE A 18 2.90 -8.50 7.91
CA PHE A 18 1.72 -7.66 7.71
C PHE A 18 0.54 -8.02 8.60
N PHE A 19 0.52 -9.20 9.19
CA PHE A 19 -0.33 -9.49 10.34
C PHE A 19 -0.04 -8.53 11.49
N ALA A 20 1.24 -8.27 11.77
CA ALA A 20 1.65 -7.35 12.83
C ALA A 20 1.63 -5.89 12.39
N PHE A 21 2.54 -5.52 11.49
CA PHE A 21 2.72 -4.14 11.08
C PHE A 21 1.48 -3.56 10.39
N GLY A 22 0.90 -4.29 9.42
CA GLY A 22 -0.30 -3.83 8.72
C GLY A 22 -1.51 -3.62 9.65
N SER A 23 -1.54 -4.30 10.79
CA SER A 23 -2.54 -4.07 11.83
C SER A 23 -2.20 -2.84 12.68
N VAL A 24 -0.98 -2.75 13.19
CA VAL A 24 -0.54 -1.62 14.02
C VAL A 24 -0.61 -0.30 13.25
N GLU A 25 -0.21 -0.29 11.98
CA GLU A 25 -0.32 0.86 11.08
C GLU A 25 -1.73 1.46 11.04
N ARG A 26 -2.77 0.64 11.14
CA ARG A 26 -4.18 1.06 11.11
C ARG A 26 -4.72 1.53 12.45
N TYR A 27 -4.01 1.26 13.52
CA TYR A 27 -4.41 1.69 14.87
C TYR A 27 -3.53 2.82 15.42
N ILE A 28 -2.40 3.15 14.80
CA ILE A 28 -1.44 4.12 15.33
C ILE A 28 -2.02 5.53 15.47
N THR A 29 -2.82 5.97 14.50
CA THR A 29 -3.47 7.29 14.55
C THR A 29 -4.52 7.35 15.67
N THR A 30 -5.30 6.28 15.83
CA THR A 30 -6.24 6.15 16.95
C THR A 30 -5.53 6.09 18.29
N PHE A 31 -4.46 5.29 18.40
CA PHE A 31 -3.66 5.15 19.62
C PHE A 31 -3.16 6.51 20.16
N PHE A 32 -2.55 7.31 19.29
CA PHE A 32 -2.05 8.63 19.68
C PHE A 32 -3.19 9.66 19.84
N SER A 33 -4.28 9.53 19.10
CA SER A 33 -5.46 10.40 19.25
C SER A 33 -6.12 10.24 20.62
N GLU A 34 -6.26 9.01 21.12
CA GLU A 34 -6.81 8.74 22.46
C GLU A 34 -5.94 9.28 23.59
N GLN A 35 -4.64 9.49 23.34
CA GLN A 35 -3.70 10.08 24.30
C GLN A 35 -3.58 11.61 24.18
N GLY A 36 -4.35 12.25 23.30
CA GLY A 36 -4.26 13.69 23.04
C GLY A 36 -3.13 14.12 22.09
N PHE A 37 -2.38 13.18 21.53
CA PHE A 37 -1.26 13.43 20.61
C PHE A 37 -1.58 13.06 19.14
N SER A 38 -2.76 13.42 18.65
CA SER A 38 -3.29 13.00 17.34
C SER A 38 -2.27 13.12 16.20
N ASN A 39 -1.49 14.21 16.15
CA ASN A 39 -0.52 14.46 15.09
C ASN A 39 0.65 13.46 15.07
N VAL A 40 1.00 12.85 16.21
CA VAL A 40 2.13 11.92 16.32
C VAL A 40 1.90 10.69 15.45
N GLY A 41 0.70 10.12 15.48
CA GLY A 41 0.33 8.99 14.64
C GLY A 41 0.43 9.32 13.15
N PHE A 42 -0.09 10.48 12.72
CA PHE A 42 -0.02 10.91 11.33
C PHE A 42 1.41 11.18 10.88
N TYR A 43 2.21 11.93 11.65
CA TYR A 43 3.59 12.25 11.29
C TYR A 43 4.48 11.00 11.26
N SER A 44 4.24 10.02 12.13
CA SER A 44 4.97 8.76 12.08
C SER A 44 4.73 8.01 10.76
N LEU A 45 3.49 7.94 10.30
CA LEU A 45 3.15 7.35 9.01
C LEU A 45 3.71 8.16 7.84
N ILE A 46 3.61 9.49 7.87
CA ILE A 46 4.20 10.37 6.86
C ILE A 46 5.71 10.13 6.74
N LEU A 47 6.44 10.03 7.85
CA LEU A 47 7.86 9.75 7.86
C LEU A 47 8.17 8.40 7.19
N ILE A 48 7.42 7.34 7.50
CA ILE A 48 7.59 6.03 6.85
C ILE A 48 7.52 6.17 5.33
N TYR A 49 6.45 6.78 4.81
CA TYR A 49 6.22 6.88 3.35
C TYR A 49 7.16 7.87 2.66
N VAL A 50 7.54 8.97 3.32
CA VAL A 50 8.52 9.93 2.79
C VAL A 50 9.90 9.29 2.68
N PHE A 51 10.39 8.63 3.74
CA PHE A 51 11.69 7.96 3.71
C PHE A 51 11.68 6.76 2.76
N PHE A 52 10.57 6.04 2.63
CA PHE A 52 10.39 5.02 1.59
C PHE A 52 10.59 5.62 0.19
N THR A 53 9.94 6.76 -0.10
CA THR A 53 10.01 7.41 -1.41
C THR A 53 11.44 7.88 -1.71
N ILE A 54 12.05 8.57 -0.76
CA ILE A 54 13.39 9.16 -0.94
C ILE A 54 14.44 8.06 -1.16
N THR A 55 14.39 6.96 -0.40
CA THR A 55 15.43 5.92 -0.44
C THR A 55 15.26 4.91 -1.58
N ASN A 56 14.07 4.82 -2.18
CA ASN A 56 13.77 3.85 -3.24
C ASN A 56 14.81 3.83 -4.39
N PRO A 57 15.31 4.97 -4.93
CA PRO A 57 16.28 4.94 -6.02
C PRO A 57 17.63 4.29 -5.68
N TRP A 58 18.05 4.30 -4.41
CA TRP A 58 19.37 3.80 -4.00
C TRP A 58 19.39 2.33 -3.57
N VAL A 59 18.23 1.79 -3.22
CA VAL A 59 18.12 0.42 -2.67
C VAL A 59 18.47 -0.67 -3.69
N THR A 60 18.27 -0.42 -4.99
CA THR A 60 18.66 -1.39 -6.03
C THR A 60 20.15 -1.71 -6.01
N GLY A 61 21.01 -0.71 -5.73
CA GLY A 61 22.46 -0.91 -5.56
C GLY A 61 22.80 -1.77 -4.34
N PHE A 62 22.08 -1.59 -3.24
CA PHE A 62 22.25 -2.41 -2.03
C PHE A 62 21.84 -3.87 -2.29
N ILE A 63 20.69 -4.10 -2.93
CA ILE A 63 20.20 -5.45 -3.25
C ILE A 63 21.12 -6.16 -4.24
N SER A 64 21.71 -5.45 -5.21
CA SER A 64 22.67 -6.03 -6.13
C SER A 64 23.96 -6.49 -5.44
N LYS A 65 24.36 -5.80 -4.37
CA LYS A 65 25.58 -6.15 -3.63
C LYS A 65 25.36 -7.27 -2.61
N TYR A 66 24.26 -7.21 -1.86
CA TYR A 66 24.04 -8.09 -0.70
C TYR A 66 23.01 -9.20 -0.93
N GLY A 67 22.25 -9.14 -2.04
CA GLY A 67 21.21 -10.10 -2.39
C GLY A 67 19.84 -9.76 -1.79
N ALA A 68 18.79 -10.25 -2.45
CA ALA A 68 17.40 -9.99 -2.05
C ALA A 68 17.05 -10.57 -0.68
N LYS A 69 17.51 -11.78 -0.37
CA LYS A 69 17.26 -12.45 0.91
C LYS A 69 17.79 -11.63 2.09
N LYS A 70 19.06 -11.24 2.09
CA LYS A 70 19.67 -10.45 3.17
C LYS A 70 19.00 -9.08 3.30
N SER A 71 18.67 -8.44 2.17
CA SER A 71 17.97 -7.16 2.17
C SER A 71 16.59 -7.25 2.84
N MET A 72 15.83 -8.30 2.53
CA MET A 72 14.53 -8.53 3.19
C MET A 72 14.67 -8.79 4.68
N MET A 73 15.66 -9.58 5.10
CA MET A 73 15.90 -9.85 6.53
C MET A 73 16.24 -8.58 7.30
N LEU A 74 17.15 -7.74 6.77
CA LEU A 74 17.48 -6.44 7.36
C LEU A 74 16.26 -5.51 7.40
N GLY A 75 15.50 -5.45 6.30
CA GLY A 75 14.28 -4.68 6.25
C GLY A 75 13.29 -5.08 7.35
N THR A 76 13.09 -6.38 7.54
CA THR A 76 12.10 -6.93 8.48
C THR A 76 12.41 -6.56 9.95
N ILE A 77 13.68 -6.44 10.32
CA ILE A 77 14.09 -6.07 11.70
C ILE A 77 13.42 -4.78 12.16
N MET A 78 13.39 -3.75 11.30
CA MET A 78 12.83 -2.45 11.64
C MET A 78 11.31 -2.46 11.81
N TYR A 79 10.59 -3.41 11.21
CA TYR A 79 9.15 -3.58 11.44
C TYR A 79 8.85 -3.96 12.90
N GLY A 80 9.63 -4.86 13.48
CA GLY A 80 9.52 -5.23 14.90
C GLY A 80 9.90 -4.07 15.82
N PHE A 81 11.02 -3.41 15.57
CA PHE A 81 11.48 -2.27 16.36
C PHE A 81 10.51 -1.08 16.32
N PHE A 82 9.90 -0.79 15.16
CA PHE A 82 8.89 0.24 15.07
C PHE A 82 7.69 -0.07 15.97
N ILE A 83 7.15 -1.29 15.93
CA ILE A 83 6.01 -1.68 16.78
C ILE A 83 6.39 -1.58 18.27
N ILE A 84 7.60 -1.97 18.65
CA ILE A 84 8.10 -1.82 20.02
C ILE A 84 8.17 -0.33 20.40
N SER A 85 8.67 0.54 19.51
CA SER A 85 8.79 1.98 19.80
C SER A 85 7.44 2.63 20.04
N VAL A 86 6.42 2.25 19.27
CA VAL A 86 5.03 2.71 19.48
C VAL A 86 4.50 2.22 20.83
N SER A 87 4.78 0.96 21.18
CA SER A 87 4.38 0.38 22.45
C SER A 87 5.01 1.08 23.67
N ILE A 88 6.28 1.51 23.55
CA ILE A 88 6.98 2.27 24.61
C ILE A 88 6.37 3.67 24.78
N ASN A 89 5.70 4.18 23.75
CA ASN A 89 5.05 5.50 23.75
C ASN A 89 6.02 6.68 23.89
N SER A 90 7.24 6.54 23.36
CA SER A 90 8.22 7.63 23.29
C SER A 90 8.13 8.32 21.91
N ILE A 91 7.63 9.55 21.87
CA ILE A 91 7.39 10.29 20.61
C ILE A 91 8.67 10.35 19.76
N ASN A 92 9.81 10.68 20.35
CA ASN A 92 11.09 10.78 19.64
C ASN A 92 11.50 9.44 19.06
N LEU A 93 11.35 8.36 19.84
CA LEU A 93 11.68 6.99 19.38
C LEU A 93 10.74 6.56 18.24
N VAL A 94 9.47 6.91 18.30
CA VAL A 94 8.50 6.63 17.24
C VAL A 94 8.90 7.34 15.94
N TYR A 95 9.28 8.62 15.98
CA TYR A 95 9.70 9.34 14.78
C TYR A 95 10.98 8.78 14.18
N VAL A 96 11.99 8.50 15.00
CA VAL A 96 13.26 7.90 14.54
C VAL A 96 13.02 6.52 13.94
N SER A 97 12.26 5.66 14.63
CA SER A 97 11.94 4.32 14.14
C SER A 97 11.06 4.36 12.88
N SER A 98 10.18 5.35 12.72
CA SER A 98 9.39 5.56 11.50
C SER A 98 10.27 5.88 10.30
N ALA A 99 11.24 6.79 10.45
CA ALA A 99 12.19 7.12 9.40
C ALA A 99 13.04 5.90 9.00
N LEU A 100 13.58 5.18 9.98
CA LEU A 100 14.35 3.96 9.77
C LEU A 100 13.49 2.84 9.15
N LEU A 101 12.24 2.71 9.55
CA LEU A 101 11.31 1.77 8.93
C LEU A 101 11.05 2.13 7.47
N GLY A 102 10.89 3.42 7.13
CA GLY A 102 10.73 3.86 5.74
C GLY A 102 11.89 3.40 4.86
N ILE A 103 13.13 3.61 5.31
CA ILE A 103 14.35 3.12 4.63
C ILE A 103 14.33 1.60 4.49
N SER A 104 14.00 0.91 5.56
CA SER A 104 14.02 -0.56 5.64
C SER A 104 12.90 -1.21 4.84
N ALA A 105 11.75 -0.54 4.75
CA ALA A 105 10.61 -1.02 3.97
C ALA A 105 10.96 -1.12 2.48
N VAL A 106 11.78 -0.22 1.95
CA VAL A 106 12.24 -0.32 0.55
C VAL A 106 13.10 -1.57 0.35
N LEU A 107 13.99 -1.91 1.32
CA LEU A 107 14.78 -3.15 1.27
C LEU A 107 13.89 -4.39 1.24
N LEU A 108 12.83 -4.39 2.03
CA LEU A 108 11.86 -5.48 2.10
C LEU A 108 11.08 -5.63 0.78
N TRP A 109 10.47 -4.56 0.28
CA TRP A 109 9.58 -4.61 -0.88
C TRP A 109 10.30 -4.80 -2.21
N VAL A 110 11.44 -4.11 -2.42
CA VAL A 110 12.24 -4.28 -3.64
C VAL A 110 12.95 -5.65 -3.61
N GLY A 111 13.41 -6.08 -2.43
CA GLY A 111 13.95 -7.42 -2.21
C GLY A 111 12.93 -8.51 -2.55
N GLN A 112 11.70 -8.38 -2.06
CA GLN A 112 10.60 -9.29 -2.32
C GLN A 112 10.27 -9.39 -3.82
N SER A 113 10.14 -8.26 -4.50
CA SER A 113 9.82 -8.26 -5.92
C SER A 113 10.92 -8.93 -6.74
N SER A 114 12.18 -8.62 -6.44
CA SER A 114 13.34 -9.26 -7.07
C SER A 114 13.40 -10.78 -6.78
N TYR A 115 13.10 -11.18 -5.55
CA TYR A 115 13.10 -12.59 -5.14
C TYR A 115 11.98 -13.36 -5.83
N LEU A 116 10.76 -12.83 -5.86
CA LEU A 116 9.60 -13.46 -6.47
C LEU A 116 9.83 -13.73 -7.97
N ILE A 117 10.42 -12.77 -8.69
CA ILE A 117 10.78 -12.93 -10.11
C ILE A 117 11.78 -14.08 -10.29
N LYS A 118 12.84 -14.14 -9.47
CA LYS A 118 13.88 -15.17 -9.56
C LYS A 118 13.42 -16.57 -9.16
N ALA A 119 12.50 -16.64 -8.19
CA ALA A 119 11.93 -17.90 -7.71
C ALA A 119 10.80 -18.43 -8.60
N SER A 120 10.43 -17.71 -9.68
CA SER A 120 9.32 -18.04 -10.56
C SER A 120 9.79 -18.16 -12.02
N ASN A 121 9.15 -19.07 -12.77
CA ASN A 121 9.27 -19.15 -14.21
C ASN A 121 8.17 -18.33 -14.89
N LYS A 122 8.31 -18.02 -16.20
CA LYS A 122 7.29 -17.27 -16.96
C LYS A 122 5.88 -17.88 -16.87
N GLU A 123 5.79 -19.21 -16.85
CA GLU A 123 4.52 -19.96 -16.83
C GLU A 123 3.82 -19.91 -15.45
N ASN A 124 4.55 -19.77 -14.36
CA ASN A 124 4.01 -19.85 -13.01
C ASN A 124 4.10 -18.53 -12.21
N PHE A 125 4.65 -17.46 -12.81
CA PHE A 125 4.83 -16.18 -12.14
C PHE A 125 3.50 -15.61 -11.63
N GLY A 126 2.44 -15.65 -12.44
CA GLY A 126 1.12 -15.16 -12.06
C GLY A 126 0.54 -15.92 -10.87
N ALA A 127 0.65 -17.25 -10.87
CA ALA A 127 0.19 -18.09 -9.76
C ALA A 127 0.99 -17.81 -8.47
N ASN A 128 2.31 -17.69 -8.57
CA ASN A 128 3.19 -17.38 -7.43
C ASN A 128 2.93 -15.99 -6.86
N ALA A 129 2.73 -14.99 -7.71
CA ALA A 129 2.34 -13.65 -7.30
C ALA A 129 0.95 -13.64 -6.64
N GLY A 130 0.02 -14.45 -7.13
CA GLY A 130 -1.30 -14.66 -6.53
C GLY A 130 -1.20 -15.25 -5.12
N ILE A 131 -0.42 -16.32 -4.92
CA ILE A 131 -0.19 -16.92 -3.59
C ILE A 131 0.41 -15.89 -2.63
N PHE A 132 1.45 -15.17 -3.08
CA PHE A 132 2.08 -14.13 -2.29
C PHE A 132 1.08 -13.06 -1.85
N THR A 133 0.30 -12.51 -2.79
CA THR A 133 -0.67 -11.45 -2.51
C THR A 133 -1.80 -11.93 -1.60
N THR A 134 -2.28 -13.17 -1.80
CA THR A 134 -3.32 -13.77 -0.95
C THR A 134 -2.85 -13.89 0.50
N LEU A 135 -1.67 -14.46 0.74
CA LEU A 135 -1.15 -14.62 2.11
C LEU A 135 -0.83 -13.27 2.75
N LEU A 136 -0.31 -12.29 2.00
CA LEU A 136 -0.10 -10.93 2.47
C LEU A 136 -1.41 -10.31 2.99
N PHE A 137 -2.48 -10.38 2.21
CA PHE A 137 -3.79 -9.81 2.60
C PHE A 137 -4.47 -10.61 3.70
N LEU A 138 -4.33 -11.93 3.73
CA LEU A 138 -4.81 -12.75 4.84
C LEU A 138 -4.14 -12.33 6.15
N GLY A 139 -2.83 -12.05 6.14
CA GLY A 139 -2.12 -11.55 7.32
C GLY A 139 -2.79 -10.32 7.91
N SER A 140 -2.88 -9.23 7.14
CA SER A 140 -3.49 -7.99 7.63
C SER A 140 -5.01 -8.10 7.81
N GLY A 141 -5.69 -8.90 7.01
CA GLY A 141 -7.14 -9.12 7.09
C GLY A 141 -7.59 -9.82 8.38
N ILE A 142 -6.78 -10.76 8.89
CA ILE A 142 -7.01 -11.45 10.16
C ILE A 142 -6.39 -10.68 11.32
N GLY A 143 -5.16 -10.18 11.14
CA GLY A 143 -4.43 -9.51 12.20
C GLY A 143 -5.10 -8.23 12.69
N THR A 144 -5.70 -7.44 11.81
CA THR A 144 -6.30 -6.16 12.19
C THR A 144 -7.53 -6.32 13.11
N PRO A 145 -8.53 -7.18 12.81
CA PRO A 145 -9.62 -7.43 13.74
C PRO A 145 -9.14 -8.03 15.07
N LEU A 146 -8.22 -9.00 15.01
CA LEU A 146 -7.71 -9.64 16.20
C LEU A 146 -6.96 -8.62 17.10
N LEU A 147 -6.21 -7.69 16.52
CA LEU A 147 -5.58 -6.61 17.28
C LEU A 147 -6.62 -5.75 18.00
N GLY A 148 -7.73 -5.40 17.35
CA GLY A 148 -8.82 -4.64 17.98
C GLY A 148 -9.43 -5.34 19.20
N PHE A 149 -9.63 -6.66 19.12
CA PHE A 149 -10.08 -7.46 20.26
C PHE A 149 -9.03 -7.50 21.37
N LEU A 150 -7.75 -7.67 21.05
CA LEU A 150 -6.67 -7.68 22.03
C LEU A 150 -6.51 -6.32 22.72
N ILE A 151 -6.64 -5.21 21.99
CA ILE A 151 -6.60 -3.85 22.57
C ILE A 151 -7.72 -3.69 23.60
N LYS A 152 -8.94 -4.16 23.29
CA LYS A 152 -10.07 -4.11 24.21
C LYS A 152 -9.85 -4.97 25.47
N LEU A 153 -9.20 -6.13 25.33
CA LEU A 153 -8.98 -7.07 26.43
C LEU A 153 -7.78 -6.71 27.31
N LEU A 154 -6.71 -6.22 26.72
CA LEU A 154 -5.44 -6.00 27.41
C LEU A 154 -5.07 -4.51 27.56
N SER A 155 -4.77 -3.88 26.49
CA SER A 155 -4.47 -2.46 26.25
C SER A 155 -3.75 -2.33 24.90
N PHE A 156 -3.62 -1.13 24.36
CA PHE A 156 -2.78 -0.87 23.20
C PHE A 156 -1.33 -1.34 23.37
N ARG A 157 -0.74 -0.97 24.50
CA ARG A 157 0.68 -1.24 24.80
C ARG A 157 1.01 -2.73 24.78
N LEU A 158 0.28 -3.54 25.53
CA LEU A 158 0.51 -4.98 25.60
C LEU A 158 0.19 -5.66 24.26
N SER A 159 -0.88 -5.25 23.59
CA SER A 159 -1.26 -5.80 22.28
C SER A 159 -0.20 -5.54 21.23
N PHE A 160 0.37 -4.33 21.19
CA PHE A 160 1.45 -3.99 20.27
C PHE A 160 2.74 -4.76 20.60
N LEU A 161 3.09 -4.94 21.88
CA LEU A 161 4.23 -5.76 22.28
C LEU A 161 4.09 -7.22 21.82
N ILE A 162 2.91 -7.82 21.95
CA ILE A 162 2.64 -9.18 21.45
C ILE A 162 2.83 -9.22 19.93
N TYR A 163 2.28 -8.24 19.20
CA TYR A 163 2.40 -8.16 17.74
C TYR A 163 3.84 -7.95 17.28
N SER A 164 4.66 -7.25 18.06
CA SER A 164 6.06 -6.98 17.70
C SER A 164 6.94 -8.24 17.55
N ILE A 165 6.51 -9.38 18.10
CA ILE A 165 7.23 -10.66 17.99
C ILE A 165 7.17 -11.22 16.56
N LEU A 166 6.07 -11.03 15.85
CA LEU A 166 5.82 -11.68 14.55
C LEU A 166 6.80 -11.28 13.44
N PRO A 167 7.23 -10.00 13.29
CA PRO A 167 8.30 -9.66 12.35
C PRO A 167 9.60 -10.41 12.62
N PHE A 168 9.96 -10.64 13.88
CA PHE A 168 11.17 -11.42 14.23
C PHE A 168 11.01 -12.91 13.88
N VAL A 169 9.82 -13.49 14.06
CA VAL A 169 9.49 -14.84 13.57
C VAL A 169 9.63 -14.91 12.05
N SER A 170 9.24 -13.85 11.34
CA SER A 170 9.36 -13.77 9.88
C SER A 170 10.82 -13.81 9.41
N ILE A 171 11.77 -13.28 10.19
CA ILE A 171 13.21 -13.36 9.88
C ILE A 171 13.66 -14.83 9.81
N VAL A 172 13.16 -15.69 10.70
CA VAL A 172 13.47 -17.12 10.69
C VAL A 172 12.96 -17.78 9.40
N LEU A 173 11.77 -17.39 8.91
CA LEU A 173 11.26 -17.89 7.63
C LEU A 173 12.09 -17.38 6.45
N LEU A 174 12.43 -16.09 6.43
CA LEU A 174 13.27 -15.49 5.39
C LEU A 174 14.68 -16.08 5.37
N SER A 175 15.25 -16.45 6.53
CA SER A 175 16.58 -17.08 6.62
C SER A 175 16.64 -18.45 5.94
N ARG A 176 15.50 -19.14 5.81
CA ARG A 176 15.39 -20.45 5.15
C ARG A 176 15.19 -20.36 3.65
N LEU A 177 15.06 -19.16 3.09
CA LEU A 177 14.97 -18.95 1.64
C LEU A 177 16.27 -19.34 0.94
N TYR A 178 16.15 -19.84 -0.30
CA TYR A 178 17.31 -20.05 -1.16
C TYR A 178 17.96 -18.71 -1.52
N ASP A 179 19.28 -18.62 -1.52
CA ASP A 179 20.01 -17.38 -1.81
C ASP A 179 20.35 -17.30 -3.29
N PHE A 180 19.55 -16.59 -4.07
CA PHE A 180 19.79 -16.36 -5.50
C PHE A 180 20.88 -15.29 -5.69
N LYS A 181 21.92 -15.61 -6.48
CA LYS A 181 22.91 -14.61 -6.91
C LYS A 181 22.22 -13.47 -7.65
N THR A 182 22.62 -12.24 -7.35
CA THR A 182 21.96 -11.05 -7.89
C THR A 182 22.85 -10.39 -8.93
N GLU A 183 22.36 -10.29 -10.16
CA GLU A 183 22.91 -9.49 -11.26
C GLU A 183 21.97 -8.30 -11.50
N ALA A 184 21.83 -7.40 -10.54
CA ALA A 184 20.98 -6.23 -10.75
C ALA A 184 21.82 -5.09 -11.34
N LYS A 185 21.43 -4.59 -12.52
CA LYS A 185 21.95 -3.31 -13.03
C LYS A 185 21.37 -2.18 -12.17
N ALA A 186 22.23 -1.27 -11.72
CA ALA A 186 21.79 -0.09 -10.98
C ALA A 186 20.84 0.75 -11.85
N LYS A 187 19.68 1.14 -11.29
CA LYS A 187 18.71 1.99 -12.00
C LYS A 187 19.25 3.42 -12.12
N ASN A 188 19.03 4.04 -13.26
CA ASN A 188 19.41 5.44 -13.46
C ASN A 188 18.28 6.36 -12.97
N PHE A 189 18.52 7.11 -11.89
CA PHE A 189 17.57 8.07 -11.32
C PHE A 189 17.12 9.15 -12.33
N LYS A 190 18.02 9.54 -13.25
CA LYS A 190 17.70 10.55 -14.28
C LYS A 190 16.53 10.12 -15.17
N SER A 191 16.41 8.82 -15.50
CA SER A 191 15.30 8.33 -16.34
C SER A 191 13.94 8.47 -15.66
N ILE A 192 13.87 8.36 -14.34
CA ILE A 192 12.62 8.56 -13.58
C ILE A 192 12.19 10.04 -13.63
N LEU A 193 13.15 10.98 -13.52
CA LEU A 193 12.85 12.42 -13.59
C LEU A 193 12.29 12.84 -14.96
N ILE A 194 12.71 12.19 -16.04
CA ILE A 194 12.14 12.42 -17.37
C ILE A 194 10.66 12.05 -17.40
N VAL A 195 10.28 10.94 -16.76
CA VAL A 195 8.86 10.50 -16.71
C VAL A 195 7.98 11.51 -15.96
N PHE A 196 8.51 12.22 -14.95
CA PHE A 196 7.77 13.29 -14.25
C PHE A 196 7.41 14.48 -15.15
N LYS A 197 8.15 14.71 -16.24
CA LYS A 197 7.82 15.75 -17.22
C LYS A 197 6.79 15.31 -18.26
N ASN A 198 6.50 14.01 -18.35
CA ASN A 198 5.59 13.46 -19.33
C ASN A 198 4.13 13.59 -18.87
N THR A 199 3.34 14.41 -19.55
CA THR A 199 1.92 14.67 -19.21
C THR A 199 1.05 13.42 -19.30
N VAL A 200 1.35 12.50 -20.22
CA VAL A 200 0.64 11.22 -20.37
C VAL A 200 0.91 10.32 -19.18
N ALA A 201 2.18 10.21 -18.77
CA ALA A 201 2.57 9.44 -17.59
C ALA A 201 1.93 10.00 -16.31
N LEU A 202 1.90 11.32 -16.12
CA LEU A 202 1.24 11.98 -14.98
C LEU A 202 -0.27 11.71 -14.95
N LYS A 203 -0.95 11.82 -16.08
CA LYS A 203 -2.39 11.48 -16.17
C LYS A 203 -2.66 10.00 -15.89
N LEU A 204 -1.76 9.10 -16.29
CA LEU A 204 -1.86 7.68 -15.93
C LEU A 204 -1.62 7.47 -14.43
N ALA A 205 -0.62 8.15 -13.88
CA ALA A 205 -0.26 8.11 -12.47
C ALA A 205 -1.39 8.53 -11.53
N SER A 206 -2.38 9.31 -12.02
CA SER A 206 -3.56 9.67 -11.23
C SER A 206 -4.29 8.44 -10.65
N THR A 207 -4.24 7.28 -11.32
CA THR A 207 -4.83 6.04 -10.79
C THR A 207 -4.05 5.50 -9.60
N TRP A 208 -2.71 5.53 -9.65
CA TRP A 208 -1.85 5.12 -8.52
C TRP A 208 -1.98 6.09 -7.35
N PHE A 209 -2.05 7.39 -7.66
CA PHE A 209 -2.30 8.41 -6.65
C PHE A 209 -3.66 8.21 -5.97
N ALA A 210 -4.76 8.04 -6.74
CA ALA A 210 -6.10 7.84 -6.19
C ALA A 210 -6.19 6.58 -5.32
N LEU A 211 -5.59 5.47 -5.77
CA LEU A 211 -5.51 4.23 -5.02
C LEU A 211 -4.89 4.45 -3.63
N SER A 212 -3.75 5.09 -3.59
CA SER A 212 -2.99 5.28 -2.36
C SER A 212 -3.50 6.44 -1.51
N PHE A 213 -4.16 7.42 -2.11
CA PHE A 213 -4.91 8.43 -1.38
C PHE A 213 -6.01 7.80 -0.52
N VAL A 214 -6.78 6.85 -1.09
CA VAL A 214 -7.76 6.07 -0.33
C VAL A 214 -7.10 5.26 0.79
N LEU A 215 -5.94 4.65 0.52
CA LEU A 215 -5.17 3.95 1.55
C LEU A 215 -4.76 4.91 2.69
N GLY A 216 -4.27 6.09 2.35
CA GLY A 216 -3.89 7.11 3.34
C GLY A 216 -5.06 7.54 4.23
N LEU A 217 -6.27 7.67 3.69
CA LEU A 217 -7.48 7.91 4.50
C LEU A 217 -7.81 6.70 5.38
N ALA A 218 -7.65 5.47 4.86
CA ALA A 218 -7.97 4.22 5.56
C ALA A 218 -7.01 3.90 6.72
N ILE A 219 -5.78 4.40 6.69
CA ILE A 219 -4.81 4.27 7.79
C ILE A 219 -4.71 5.54 8.66
N GLY A 220 -5.25 6.66 8.17
CA GLY A 220 -5.20 7.96 8.83
C GLY A 220 -6.48 8.29 9.60
N ILE A 221 -7.41 8.98 8.95
CA ILE A 221 -8.57 9.59 9.61
C ILE A 221 -9.73 8.61 9.84
N ILE A 222 -9.97 7.65 8.91
CA ILE A 222 -11.10 6.72 9.01
C ILE A 222 -11.07 5.89 10.29
N PRO A 223 -9.92 5.34 10.77
CA PRO A 223 -9.87 4.63 12.05
C PRO A 223 -10.32 5.47 13.24
N ILE A 224 -9.99 6.76 13.25
CA ILE A 224 -10.41 7.70 14.32
C ILE A 224 -11.94 7.86 14.29
N ASP A 225 -12.53 8.02 13.10
CA ASP A 225 -13.99 8.16 12.98
C ASP A 225 -14.74 6.89 13.38
N ILE A 226 -14.21 5.73 13.01
CA ILE A 226 -14.78 4.44 13.44
C ILE A 226 -14.73 4.35 14.98
N THR A 227 -13.61 4.69 15.59
CA THR A 227 -13.45 4.61 17.05
C THR A 227 -14.44 5.52 17.76
N ARG A 228 -14.63 6.75 17.28
CA ARG A 228 -15.57 7.71 17.85
C ARG A 228 -17.03 7.31 17.70
N THR A 229 -17.37 6.66 16.58
CA THR A 229 -18.77 6.35 16.23
C THR A 229 -19.20 4.97 16.74
N LEU A 230 -18.32 3.97 16.64
CA LEU A 230 -18.64 2.56 16.89
C LEU A 230 -17.77 1.91 17.96
N GLY A 231 -16.60 2.49 18.26
CA GLY A 231 -15.63 1.96 19.20
C GLY A 231 -14.45 1.22 18.54
N ILE A 232 -13.41 1.00 19.33
CA ILE A 232 -12.09 0.56 18.88
C ILE A 232 -12.08 -0.81 18.16
N VAL A 233 -12.92 -1.75 18.57
CA VAL A 233 -13.01 -3.08 17.97
C VAL A 233 -13.46 -3.00 16.52
N TYR A 234 -14.37 -2.07 16.21
CA TYR A 234 -14.90 -1.91 14.86
C TYR A 234 -13.87 -1.34 13.86
N VAL A 235 -12.81 -0.69 14.34
CA VAL A 235 -11.66 -0.31 13.48
C VAL A 235 -11.11 -1.55 12.80
N GLY A 236 -10.81 -2.60 13.57
CA GLY A 236 -10.30 -3.85 13.01
C GLY A 236 -11.25 -4.50 12.02
N ILE A 237 -12.53 -4.56 12.35
CA ILE A 237 -13.55 -5.20 11.52
C ILE A 237 -13.74 -4.44 10.20
N LEU A 238 -13.94 -3.13 10.26
CA LEU A 238 -14.26 -2.33 9.06
C LEU A 238 -13.02 -2.08 8.18
N ILE A 239 -11.88 -1.77 8.79
CA ILE A 239 -10.65 -1.53 8.01
C ILE A 239 -10.11 -2.82 7.38
N SER A 240 -10.39 -4.00 7.97
CA SER A 240 -10.05 -5.27 7.33
C SER A 240 -10.72 -5.47 5.96
N ALA A 241 -11.80 -4.75 5.66
CA ALA A 241 -12.41 -4.73 4.33
C ALA A 241 -11.39 -4.40 3.23
N PHE A 242 -10.41 -3.50 3.49
CA PHE A 242 -9.33 -3.18 2.55
C PHE A 242 -8.33 -4.33 2.32
N SER A 243 -8.42 -5.41 3.09
CA SER A 243 -7.62 -6.62 2.92
C SER A 243 -8.46 -7.81 2.45
N ILE A 244 -9.70 -7.93 2.93
CA ILE A 244 -10.60 -9.05 2.64
C ILE A 244 -11.29 -8.87 1.27
N VAL A 245 -11.81 -7.68 0.98
CA VAL A 245 -12.47 -7.41 -0.32
C VAL A 245 -11.55 -7.71 -1.50
N PRO A 246 -10.23 -7.35 -1.49
CA PRO A 246 -9.33 -7.70 -2.57
C PRO A 246 -9.19 -9.19 -2.85
N LEU A 247 -9.35 -10.07 -1.87
CA LEU A 247 -9.23 -11.52 -2.07
C LEU A 247 -10.25 -12.05 -3.09
N PHE A 248 -11.45 -11.47 -3.12
CA PHE A 248 -12.54 -11.88 -3.99
C PHE A 248 -12.72 -10.94 -5.18
N ALA A 249 -12.76 -9.64 -4.92
CA ALA A 249 -13.10 -8.65 -5.93
C ALA A 249 -11.99 -8.39 -6.95
N SER A 250 -10.71 -8.68 -6.66
CA SER A 250 -9.62 -8.49 -7.63
C SER A 250 -9.77 -9.40 -8.85
N TYR A 251 -10.10 -10.68 -8.63
CA TYR A 251 -10.30 -11.63 -9.72
C TYR A 251 -11.50 -11.20 -10.59
N ILE A 252 -12.61 -10.84 -9.97
CA ILE A 252 -13.82 -10.38 -10.68
C ILE A 252 -13.50 -9.12 -11.49
N SER A 253 -12.83 -8.14 -10.88
CA SER A 253 -12.44 -6.89 -11.53
C SER A 253 -11.51 -7.11 -12.72
N GLY A 254 -10.53 -8.00 -12.57
CA GLY A 254 -9.60 -8.38 -13.64
C GLY A 254 -10.34 -9.01 -14.83
N LYS A 255 -11.09 -10.07 -14.58
CA LYS A 255 -11.86 -10.79 -15.63
C LYS A 255 -12.90 -9.88 -16.31
N THR A 256 -13.58 -9.05 -15.53
CA THR A 256 -14.55 -8.08 -16.06
C THR A 256 -13.86 -7.02 -16.92
N SER A 257 -12.66 -6.57 -16.54
CA SER A 257 -11.90 -5.60 -17.32
C SER A 257 -11.39 -6.16 -18.64
N ASP A 258 -11.11 -7.46 -18.72
CA ASP A 258 -10.75 -8.13 -19.98
C ASP A 258 -11.94 -8.21 -20.94
N LYS A 259 -13.16 -8.41 -20.40
CA LYS A 259 -14.41 -8.52 -21.19
C LYS A 259 -14.97 -7.16 -21.61
N PHE A 260 -15.05 -6.20 -20.68
CA PHE A 260 -15.72 -4.91 -20.90
C PHE A 260 -14.73 -3.76 -21.13
N GLY A 261 -13.44 -4.04 -21.12
CA GLY A 261 -12.35 -3.08 -21.33
C GLY A 261 -11.91 -2.37 -20.06
N ARG A 262 -10.61 -2.08 -19.96
CA ARG A 262 -9.97 -1.37 -18.83
C ARG A 262 -10.65 -0.05 -18.49
N LYS A 263 -11.07 0.71 -19.53
CA LYS A 263 -11.68 2.04 -19.41
C LYS A 263 -12.93 2.03 -18.54
N ASN A 264 -13.82 1.06 -18.75
CA ASN A 264 -15.10 0.99 -18.05
C ASN A 264 -14.91 0.63 -16.57
N ILE A 265 -13.97 -0.28 -16.27
CA ILE A 265 -13.67 -0.64 -14.89
C ILE A 265 -12.99 0.51 -14.14
N ILE A 266 -12.12 1.28 -14.80
CA ILE A 266 -11.53 2.49 -14.21
C ILE A 266 -12.61 3.54 -13.93
N LYS A 267 -13.55 3.78 -14.87
CA LYS A 267 -14.67 4.70 -14.62
C LYS A 267 -15.50 4.25 -13.42
N LEU A 268 -15.88 2.97 -13.38
CA LEU A 268 -16.64 2.41 -12.26
C LEU A 268 -15.90 2.56 -10.93
N SER A 269 -14.59 2.29 -10.90
CA SER A 269 -13.81 2.42 -9.66
C SER A 269 -13.77 3.87 -9.16
N TYR A 270 -13.62 4.87 -10.04
CA TYR A 270 -13.69 6.28 -9.64
C TYR A 270 -15.11 6.70 -9.20
N THR A 271 -16.15 6.19 -9.85
CA THR A 271 -17.54 6.42 -9.42
C THR A 271 -17.76 5.89 -8.01
N LEU A 272 -17.31 4.65 -7.73
CA LEU A 272 -17.38 4.08 -6.38
C LEU A 272 -16.53 4.86 -5.37
N LEU A 273 -15.37 5.39 -5.77
CA LEU A 273 -14.55 6.27 -4.94
C LEU A 273 -15.34 7.51 -4.50
N LEU A 274 -15.99 8.18 -5.45
CA LEU A 274 -16.78 9.38 -5.16
C LEU A 274 -18.01 9.07 -4.30
N ILE A 275 -18.72 7.97 -4.58
CA ILE A 275 -19.85 7.52 -3.75
C ILE A 275 -19.37 7.24 -2.33
N GLY A 276 -18.28 6.51 -2.15
CA GLY A 276 -17.73 6.19 -0.84
C GLY A 276 -17.32 7.44 -0.05
N LEU A 277 -16.62 8.39 -0.68
CA LEU A 277 -16.25 9.66 -0.05
C LEU A 277 -17.47 10.53 0.28
N GLY A 278 -18.48 10.56 -0.60
CA GLY A 278 -19.74 11.25 -0.33
C GLY A 278 -20.50 10.68 0.86
N LEU A 279 -20.51 9.34 1.01
CA LEU A 279 -21.12 8.69 2.18
C LEU A 279 -20.36 9.03 3.47
N LEU A 280 -19.03 9.06 3.46
CA LEU A 280 -18.25 9.46 4.63
C LEU A 280 -18.52 10.92 5.04
N TYR A 281 -18.73 11.80 4.06
CA TYR A 281 -19.09 13.20 4.30
C TYR A 281 -20.42 13.34 5.07
N LEU A 282 -21.40 12.45 4.86
CA LEU A 282 -22.71 12.48 5.55
C LEU A 282 -22.63 12.18 7.05
N SER A 283 -21.50 11.70 7.56
CA SER A 283 -21.17 11.55 8.99
C SER A 283 -22.15 10.70 9.84
N GLY A 284 -23.01 9.89 9.21
CA GLY A 284 -23.90 8.95 9.90
C GLY A 284 -23.26 7.57 10.11
N THR A 285 -23.69 6.81 11.10
CA THR A 285 -23.16 5.46 11.37
C THR A 285 -23.31 4.53 10.16
N ILE A 286 -24.48 4.48 9.55
CA ILE A 286 -24.75 3.65 8.38
C ILE A 286 -23.91 4.14 7.17
N SER A 287 -23.86 5.46 6.96
CA SER A 287 -23.09 6.04 5.86
C SER A 287 -21.59 5.82 6.03
N LEU A 288 -21.06 5.83 7.26
CA LEU A 288 -19.67 5.49 7.57
C LEU A 288 -19.36 4.03 7.16
N VAL A 289 -20.18 3.07 7.60
CA VAL A 289 -19.98 1.66 7.28
C VAL A 289 -20.07 1.38 5.77
N LEU A 290 -21.12 1.88 5.11
CA LEU A 290 -21.30 1.71 3.68
C LEU A 290 -20.20 2.43 2.89
N GLY A 291 -19.80 3.63 3.30
CA GLY A 291 -18.71 4.39 2.70
C GLY A 291 -17.39 3.62 2.72
N ILE A 292 -17.03 3.02 3.84
CA ILE A 292 -15.81 2.21 4.00
C ILE A 292 -15.84 0.97 3.08
N ILE A 293 -16.96 0.25 3.02
CA ILE A 293 -17.10 -0.94 2.17
C ILE A 293 -16.98 -0.56 0.69
N ILE A 294 -17.64 0.51 0.27
CA ILE A 294 -17.58 1.00 -1.11
C ILE A 294 -16.17 1.51 -1.45
N LEU A 295 -15.49 2.20 -0.54
CA LEU A 295 -14.10 2.60 -0.73
C LEU A 295 -13.16 1.40 -0.83
N ALA A 296 -13.35 0.34 -0.04
CA ALA A 296 -12.56 -0.89 -0.14
C ALA A 296 -12.76 -1.58 -1.49
N LEU A 297 -13.98 -1.55 -2.04
CA LEU A 297 -14.26 -2.07 -3.38
C LEU A 297 -13.59 -1.21 -4.46
N SER A 298 -13.73 0.12 -4.38
CA SER A 298 -13.05 1.07 -5.27
C SER A 298 -11.53 0.87 -5.24
N PHE A 299 -10.93 0.81 -4.05
CA PHE A 299 -9.52 0.53 -3.83
C PHE A 299 -9.07 -0.74 -4.53
N THR A 300 -9.85 -1.82 -4.40
CA THR A 300 -9.55 -3.12 -5.03
C THR A 300 -9.55 -3.02 -6.54
N MET A 301 -10.56 -2.37 -7.12
CA MET A 301 -10.68 -2.19 -8.55
C MET A 301 -9.56 -1.30 -9.11
N LEU A 302 -9.25 -0.17 -8.45
CA LEU A 302 -8.13 0.70 -8.80
C LEU A 302 -6.81 -0.07 -8.77
N ARG A 303 -6.56 -0.85 -7.72
CA ARG A 303 -5.36 -1.66 -7.56
C ARG A 303 -5.21 -2.69 -8.70
N THR A 304 -6.27 -3.40 -9.04
CA THR A 304 -6.27 -4.35 -10.15
C THR A 304 -5.97 -3.65 -11.47
N MET A 305 -6.56 -2.48 -11.69
CA MET A 305 -6.34 -1.70 -12.91
C MET A 305 -4.95 -1.08 -13.00
N THR A 306 -4.29 -0.73 -11.87
CA THR A 306 -2.90 -0.24 -11.91
C THR A 306 -1.95 -1.29 -12.46
N PHE A 307 -2.05 -2.54 -12.02
CA PHE A 307 -1.21 -3.62 -12.53
C PHE A 307 -1.52 -3.95 -14.00
N ALA A 308 -2.81 -4.01 -14.36
CA ALA A 308 -3.23 -4.26 -15.73
C ALA A 308 -2.73 -3.17 -16.69
N LEU A 309 -2.91 -1.89 -16.33
CA LEU A 309 -2.42 -0.77 -17.12
C LEU A 309 -0.90 -0.79 -17.29
N LEU A 310 -0.16 -1.08 -16.22
CA LEU A 310 1.30 -1.17 -16.30
C LEU A 310 1.72 -2.26 -17.29
N GLY A 311 1.09 -3.43 -17.24
CA GLY A 311 1.33 -4.51 -18.21
C GLY A 311 1.02 -4.12 -19.65
N ASP A 312 -0.08 -3.37 -19.86
CA ASP A 312 -0.53 -2.96 -21.20
C ASP A 312 0.39 -1.87 -21.83
N ILE A 313 0.93 -0.94 -21.03
CA ILE A 313 1.68 0.24 -21.52
C ILE A 313 3.20 0.09 -21.49
N ALA A 314 3.73 -0.76 -20.59
CA ALA A 314 5.17 -0.92 -20.46
C ALA A 314 5.77 -1.74 -21.60
N SER A 315 6.97 -1.35 -22.02
CA SER A 315 7.85 -2.12 -22.91
C SER A 315 9.01 -2.72 -22.10
N LYS A 316 9.76 -3.67 -22.69
CA LYS A 316 10.95 -4.24 -22.02
C LYS A 316 11.96 -3.18 -21.58
N ASN A 317 12.06 -2.07 -22.35
CA ASN A 317 13.07 -1.02 -22.13
C ASN A 317 12.66 -0.03 -21.03
N ASN A 318 11.36 0.22 -20.82
CA ASN A 318 10.87 1.25 -19.88
C ASN A 318 10.09 0.70 -18.68
N LEU A 319 9.87 -0.62 -18.61
CA LEU A 319 9.09 -1.26 -17.54
C LEU A 319 9.58 -0.86 -16.13
N GLU A 320 10.90 -0.93 -15.91
CA GLU A 320 11.45 -0.63 -14.59
C GLU A 320 11.32 0.85 -14.22
N THR A 321 11.50 1.74 -15.19
CA THR A 321 11.38 3.19 -14.99
C THR A 321 9.94 3.57 -14.68
N LEU A 322 8.97 3.07 -15.48
CA LEU A 322 7.54 3.31 -15.24
C LEU A 322 7.08 2.71 -13.92
N THR A 323 7.52 1.49 -13.60
CA THR A 323 7.18 0.84 -12.31
C THR A 323 7.66 1.70 -11.14
N SER A 324 8.91 2.17 -11.17
CA SER A 324 9.47 3.01 -10.10
C SER A 324 8.72 4.33 -9.98
N PHE A 325 8.42 4.99 -11.11
CA PHE A 325 7.64 6.23 -11.13
C PHE A 325 6.26 6.05 -10.52
N PHE A 326 5.52 5.01 -10.93
CA PHE A 326 4.18 4.77 -10.40
C PHE A 326 4.18 4.38 -8.91
N TRP A 327 5.18 3.64 -8.44
CA TRP A 327 5.35 3.38 -7.00
C TRP A 327 5.62 4.68 -6.21
N MET A 328 6.41 5.61 -6.75
CA MET A 328 6.58 6.93 -6.12
C MET A 328 5.25 7.69 -6.05
N MET A 329 4.44 7.65 -7.11
CA MET A 329 3.10 8.27 -7.11
C MET A 329 2.16 7.63 -6.09
N THR A 330 2.33 6.33 -5.83
CA THR A 330 1.60 5.61 -4.76
C THR A 330 1.96 6.17 -3.38
N THR A 331 3.22 6.35 -3.07
CA THR A 331 3.62 6.88 -1.76
C THR A 331 3.23 8.35 -1.59
N ILE A 332 3.34 9.16 -2.65
CA ILE A 332 2.91 10.58 -2.64
C ILE A 332 1.41 10.68 -2.33
N GLY A 333 0.56 9.84 -2.91
CA GLY A 333 -0.88 9.86 -2.65
C GLY A 333 -1.21 9.55 -1.18
N THR A 334 -0.53 8.57 -0.58
CA THR A 334 -0.69 8.25 0.85
C THR A 334 -0.26 9.41 1.74
N VAL A 335 0.94 9.98 1.49
CA VAL A 335 1.46 11.14 2.25
C VAL A 335 0.51 12.32 2.15
N PHE A 336 -0.03 12.58 0.95
CA PHE A 336 -0.96 13.69 0.74
C PHE A 336 -2.26 13.54 1.54
N ALA A 337 -2.85 12.33 1.61
CA ALA A 337 -4.02 12.07 2.41
C ALA A 337 -3.75 12.22 3.92
N LEU A 338 -2.59 11.76 4.38
CA LEU A 338 -2.17 11.92 5.79
C LEU A 338 -1.94 13.39 6.14
N LEU A 339 -1.26 14.16 5.27
CA LEU A 339 -1.06 15.61 5.46
C LEU A 339 -2.40 16.36 5.49
N LEU A 340 -3.32 16.03 4.56
CA LEU A 340 -4.66 16.61 4.57
C LEU A 340 -5.36 16.39 5.92
N SER A 341 -5.20 15.20 6.48
CA SER A 341 -5.79 14.82 7.77
C SER A 341 -5.13 15.52 8.96
N THR A 342 -3.89 16.01 8.84
CA THR A 342 -3.23 16.80 9.90
C THR A 342 -3.54 18.28 9.82
N LEU A 343 -3.72 18.82 8.61
CA LEU A 343 -3.92 20.25 8.38
C LEU A 343 -5.37 20.71 8.65
N ILE A 344 -6.32 19.79 8.48
CA ILE A 344 -7.76 20.09 8.60
C ILE A 344 -8.32 19.49 9.89
N LYS A 345 -8.92 20.33 10.71
CA LYS A 345 -9.45 19.94 12.03
C LYS A 345 -10.78 19.18 11.97
N THR A 346 -11.60 19.49 10.98
CA THR A 346 -12.96 18.91 10.83
C THR A 346 -12.95 17.74 9.88
N HIS A 347 -13.39 16.58 10.35
CA HIS A 347 -13.40 15.33 9.58
C HIS A 347 -14.29 15.43 8.33
N THR A 348 -15.46 16.06 8.45
CA THR A 348 -16.37 16.33 7.31
C THR A 348 -15.70 17.14 6.22
N THR A 349 -14.91 18.16 6.58
CA THR A 349 -14.15 18.97 5.62
C THR A 349 -13.06 18.16 4.93
N ILE A 350 -12.41 17.21 5.65
CA ILE A 350 -11.43 16.29 5.03
C ILE A 350 -12.11 15.46 3.94
N TYR A 351 -13.28 14.89 4.21
CA TYR A 351 -14.01 14.08 3.23
C TYR A 351 -14.54 14.90 2.06
N LEU A 352 -15.00 16.15 2.31
CA LEU A 352 -15.40 17.05 1.23
C LEU A 352 -14.24 17.38 0.30
N ILE A 353 -13.09 17.76 0.84
CA ILE A 353 -11.89 18.04 0.05
C ILE A 353 -11.42 16.79 -0.67
N SER A 354 -11.47 15.63 -0.02
CA SER A 354 -11.16 14.34 -0.64
C SER A 354 -12.09 14.02 -1.81
N PHE A 355 -13.37 14.34 -1.70
CA PHE A 355 -14.34 14.20 -2.77
C PHE A 355 -14.01 15.13 -3.96
N ILE A 356 -13.66 16.39 -3.69
CA ILE A 356 -13.24 17.35 -4.73
C ILE A 356 -11.97 16.85 -5.44
N ILE A 357 -10.96 16.39 -4.68
CA ILE A 357 -9.73 15.82 -5.25
C ILE A 357 -10.05 14.59 -6.10
N GLY A 358 -10.87 13.67 -5.60
CA GLY A 358 -11.32 12.49 -6.34
C GLY A 358 -12.01 12.86 -7.65
N THR A 359 -12.84 13.91 -7.65
CA THR A 359 -13.51 14.44 -8.85
C THR A 359 -12.51 15.00 -9.85
N ILE A 360 -11.54 15.79 -9.42
CA ILE A 360 -10.47 16.33 -10.28
C ILE A 360 -9.66 15.20 -10.92
N LEU A 361 -9.27 14.20 -10.11
CA LEU A 361 -8.54 13.02 -10.60
C LEU A 361 -9.37 12.24 -11.62
N PHE A 362 -10.65 12.07 -11.38
CA PHE A 362 -11.56 11.39 -12.32
C PHE A 362 -11.69 12.13 -13.64
N ILE A 363 -11.91 13.45 -13.61
CA ILE A 363 -11.98 14.28 -14.81
C ILE A 363 -10.66 14.23 -15.60
N SER A 364 -9.53 14.37 -14.91
CA SER A 364 -8.20 14.21 -15.51
C SER A 364 -8.05 12.86 -16.18
N LYS A 365 -8.53 11.79 -15.52
CA LYS A 365 -8.45 10.43 -16.06
C LYS A 365 -9.34 10.25 -17.29
N LEU A 366 -10.54 10.81 -17.30
CA LEU A 366 -11.45 10.77 -18.47
C LEU A 366 -10.79 11.34 -19.71
N SER A 367 -9.95 12.38 -19.58
CA SER A 367 -9.25 13.01 -20.70
C SER A 367 -8.28 12.04 -21.41
N ILE A 368 -7.62 11.13 -20.68
CA ILE A 368 -6.69 10.17 -21.27
C ILE A 368 -7.38 8.88 -21.72
N LEU A 369 -8.47 8.50 -21.08
CA LEU A 369 -9.25 7.32 -21.48
C LEU A 369 -9.92 7.45 -22.86
N ARG A 370 -9.91 8.65 -23.46
CA ARG A 370 -10.34 8.88 -24.86
C ARG A 370 -9.35 8.26 -25.87
N PHE A 371 -8.06 8.14 -25.52
CA PHE A 371 -7.04 7.55 -26.39
C PHE A 371 -7.03 6.03 -26.31
N SER A 372 -6.61 5.35 -27.39
CA SER A 372 -6.35 3.91 -27.37
C SER A 372 -5.11 3.60 -26.54
N LEU A 373 -5.02 2.39 -25.99
CA LEU A 373 -3.84 1.94 -25.24
C LEU A 373 -2.57 1.96 -26.12
N ASP A 374 -2.70 1.61 -27.40
CA ASP A 374 -1.58 1.64 -28.35
C ASP A 374 -1.08 3.07 -28.60
N SER A 375 -1.98 4.04 -28.73
CA SER A 375 -1.62 5.47 -28.85
C SER A 375 -0.91 5.98 -27.57
N ILE A 376 -1.36 5.55 -26.40
CA ILE A 376 -0.72 5.88 -25.11
C ILE A 376 0.69 5.28 -25.06
N LYS A 377 0.84 4.01 -25.43
CA LYS A 377 2.12 3.30 -25.47
C LYS A 377 3.13 3.96 -26.42
N GLN A 378 2.67 4.35 -27.61
CA GLN A 378 3.51 5.06 -28.60
C GLN A 378 3.98 6.44 -28.08
N LYS A 379 3.07 7.23 -27.46
CA LYS A 379 3.43 8.52 -26.87
C LYS A 379 4.47 8.37 -25.75
N LEU A 380 4.29 7.38 -24.86
CA LEU A 380 5.25 7.11 -23.79
C LEU A 380 6.61 6.65 -24.34
N ALA A 381 6.63 5.81 -25.39
CA ALA A 381 7.89 5.35 -26.00
C ALA A 381 8.66 6.47 -26.68
N LYS A 382 7.98 7.43 -27.33
CA LYS A 382 8.65 8.57 -28.00
C LYS A 382 9.30 9.56 -27.04
N GLU A 383 8.81 9.66 -25.80
CA GLU A 383 9.26 10.68 -24.85
C GLU A 383 10.18 10.12 -23.75
N ILE A 384 10.22 8.79 -23.57
CA ILE A 384 11.04 8.13 -22.51
C ILE A 384 12.28 7.45 -23.09
N ASN A 385 12.32 7.14 -24.40
CA ASN A 385 13.50 6.64 -25.11
C ASN A 385 14.27 7.81 -25.72
#